data_d7edd6c855a75491d36082f51dc8b501
#
_entry.id   d7edd6c855a75491d36082f51dc8b501
#
_cell.length_a   1.000
_cell.length_b   1.000
_cell.length_c   1.000
_cell.angle_alpha   90.00
_cell.angle_beta   90.00
_cell.angle_gamma   90.00
#
_symmetry.space_group_name_H-M   'P 1'
#
loop_
_entity.id
_entity.type
_entity.pdbx_description
1 polymer ?
#
loop_
_entity_poly.entity_id
_entity_poly.type
_entity_poly.pdbx_seq_one_letter_code
_entity_poly.pdbx_strand_id
1 'polypeptide(L)'
;MWWGYSPALDLQDEWERYSSKKYEIIKELNILLIGAADGRHVVKTLAQTYRHGNNLKINFYVYEASLDLVARQVMLLTIALEPPEELGLQDKTRLFLELYGNTLVRPATANFIARKSAQFVHMVTDLDFQVYLWCEFIVCSLVV
;
A
#
# COMPACT_ATOMS: atom_id res chain seq x y z
N MET A 1 -17.72 -4.80 -0.47
CA MET A 1 -17.34 -4.39 0.91
C MET A 1 -16.19 -3.40 0.77
N TRP A 2 -16.23 -2.24 1.45
CA TRP A 2 -15.26 -1.16 1.25
C TRP A 2 -14.06 -1.20 2.20
N TRP A 3 -14.17 -1.97 3.27
CA TRP A 3 -13.12 -2.15 4.29
C TRP A 3 -13.25 -3.51 4.96
N GLY A 4 -12.14 -4.00 5.50
CA GLY A 4 -12.14 -5.25 6.24
C GLY A 4 -12.47 -5.05 7.73
N TYR A 5 -12.92 -6.08 8.37
CA TYR A 5 -13.35 -6.07 9.78
C TYR A 5 -12.30 -6.58 10.77
N SER A 6 -11.25 -7.25 10.28
CA SER A 6 -10.17 -7.73 11.14
C SER A 6 -9.22 -6.61 11.55
N PRO A 7 -8.55 -6.68 12.70
CA PRO A 7 -7.45 -5.79 13.02
C PRO A 7 -6.34 -5.86 11.97
N ALA A 8 -5.58 -4.77 11.80
CA ALA A 8 -4.39 -4.79 10.97
C ALA A 8 -3.35 -5.72 11.57
N LEU A 9 -2.78 -6.61 10.77
CA LEU A 9 -1.73 -7.55 11.14
C LEU A 9 -0.39 -7.08 10.63
N ASP A 10 0.66 -7.32 11.39
CA ASP A 10 2.03 -7.29 10.92
C ASP A 10 2.33 -8.66 10.29
N LEU A 11 2.36 -8.70 8.96
CA LEU A 11 2.47 -9.95 8.20
C LEU A 11 3.87 -10.57 8.30
N GLN A 12 4.89 -9.77 8.59
CA GLN A 12 6.23 -10.29 8.88
C GLN A 12 6.25 -11.00 10.23
N ASP A 13 5.65 -10.40 11.27
CA ASP A 13 5.51 -11.02 12.60
C ASP A 13 4.72 -12.34 12.54
N GLU A 14 3.61 -12.35 11.78
CA GLU A 14 2.83 -13.57 11.57
C GLU A 14 3.65 -14.66 10.86
N TRP A 15 4.42 -14.29 9.83
CA TRP A 15 5.31 -15.24 9.16
C TRP A 15 6.37 -15.79 10.12
N GLU A 16 7.02 -14.93 10.93
CA GLU A 16 8.05 -15.33 11.90
C GLU A 16 7.48 -16.26 12.98
N ARG A 17 6.23 -16.06 13.40
CA ARG A 17 5.57 -16.91 14.41
C ARG A 17 5.22 -18.30 13.89
N TYR A 18 4.74 -18.38 12.65
CA TYR A 18 4.17 -19.62 12.12
C TYR A 18 5.08 -20.35 11.14
N SER A 19 6.17 -19.73 10.69
CA SER A 19 7.10 -20.40 9.78
C SER A 19 7.86 -21.51 10.46
N SER A 20 7.82 -22.71 9.87
CA SER A 20 8.71 -23.82 10.24
C SER A 20 10.17 -23.56 9.86
N LYS A 21 10.43 -22.54 9.05
CA LYS A 21 11.75 -22.16 8.51
C LYS A 21 12.47 -21.10 9.35
N LYS A 22 12.23 -21.04 10.65
CA LYS A 22 12.82 -20.05 11.56
C LYS A 22 14.35 -19.93 11.53
N TYR A 23 15.03 -20.92 11.00
CA TYR A 23 16.49 -20.97 10.93
C TYR A 23 17.05 -20.74 9.52
N GLU A 24 16.22 -20.60 8.51
CA GLU A 24 16.67 -20.22 7.17
C GLU A 24 16.78 -18.70 7.07
N ILE A 25 17.95 -18.23 6.63
CA ILE A 25 18.15 -16.81 6.31
C ILE A 25 17.47 -16.56 4.98
N ILE A 26 16.25 -16.10 5.01
CA ILE A 26 15.56 -15.63 3.81
C ILE A 26 15.92 -14.17 3.55
N LYS A 27 16.08 -13.82 2.28
CA LYS A 27 16.33 -12.44 1.84
C LYS A 27 15.08 -11.74 1.32
N GLU A 28 14.07 -12.52 0.98
CA GLU A 28 12.87 -12.04 0.32
C GLU A 28 11.64 -12.80 0.83
N LEU A 29 10.60 -12.06 1.18
CA LEU A 29 9.30 -12.57 1.62
C LEU A 29 8.23 -12.12 0.62
N ASN A 30 7.55 -13.10 0.03
CA ASN A 30 6.45 -12.86 -0.91
C ASN A 30 5.12 -13.11 -0.20
N ILE A 31 4.25 -12.11 -0.16
CA ILE A 31 2.96 -12.13 0.54
C ILE A 31 1.85 -11.91 -0.47
N LEU A 32 0.91 -12.85 -0.57
CA LEU A 32 -0.30 -12.72 -1.38
C LEU A 32 -1.49 -12.33 -0.49
N LEU A 33 -2.11 -11.21 -0.80
CA LEU A 33 -3.32 -10.71 -0.16
C LEU A 33 -4.51 -10.89 -1.12
N ILE A 34 -5.47 -11.72 -0.75
CA ILE A 34 -6.66 -12.00 -1.55
C ILE A 34 -7.89 -11.39 -0.87
N GLY A 35 -8.58 -10.47 -1.55
CA GLY A 35 -9.80 -9.85 -1.03
C GLY A 35 -9.59 -9.08 0.28
N ALA A 36 -8.43 -8.43 0.42
CA ALA A 36 -8.07 -7.70 1.65
C ALA A 36 -8.90 -6.43 1.87
N ALA A 37 -9.60 -5.97 0.85
CA ALA A 37 -10.46 -4.80 0.81
C ALA A 37 -9.75 -3.45 1.04
N ASP A 38 -8.68 -3.42 1.83
CA ASP A 38 -7.87 -2.23 2.08
C ASP A 38 -6.40 -2.57 2.41
N GLY A 39 -5.53 -1.57 2.36
CA GLY A 39 -4.08 -1.71 2.55
C GLY A 39 -3.60 -1.76 4.01
N ARG A 40 -4.49 -1.94 5.01
CA ARG A 40 -4.12 -1.85 6.44
C ARG A 40 -3.02 -2.82 6.87
N HIS A 41 -3.01 -4.04 6.32
CA HIS A 41 -1.97 -5.03 6.62
C HIS A 41 -0.62 -4.60 6.06
N VAL A 42 -0.60 -4.07 4.83
CA VAL A 42 0.60 -3.52 4.19
C VAL A 42 1.15 -2.37 5.02
N VAL A 43 0.33 -1.37 5.33
CA VAL A 43 0.73 -0.20 6.12
C VAL A 43 1.22 -0.62 7.50
N LYS A 44 0.53 -1.56 8.16
CA LYS A 44 0.94 -2.08 9.48
C LYS A 44 2.28 -2.78 9.42
N THR A 45 2.50 -3.64 8.44
CA THR A 45 3.77 -4.37 8.26
C THR A 45 4.91 -3.39 8.01
N LEU A 46 4.75 -2.45 7.09
CA LEU A 46 5.76 -1.42 6.80
C LEU A 46 6.06 -0.53 8.02
N ALA A 47 5.03 -0.14 8.78
CA ALA A 47 5.20 0.65 9.99
C ALA A 47 5.93 -0.09 11.13
N GLN A 48 5.98 -1.41 11.08
CA GLN A 48 6.62 -2.24 12.10
C GLN A 48 7.97 -2.82 11.68
N THR A 49 8.45 -2.57 10.46
CA THR A 49 9.73 -3.12 9.95
C THR A 49 10.92 -2.84 10.86
N TYR A 50 10.93 -1.71 11.57
CA TYR A 50 11.98 -1.36 12.53
C TYR A 50 12.10 -2.34 13.73
N ARG A 51 11.06 -3.16 13.97
CA ARG A 51 11.02 -4.15 15.07
C ARG A 51 11.69 -5.47 14.69
N HIS A 52 11.84 -5.71 13.40
CA HIS A 52 12.34 -6.97 12.85
C HIS A 52 13.80 -6.87 12.53
N GLY A 53 14.75 -6.80 13.17
CA GLY A 53 16.21 -6.66 13.04
C GLY A 53 16.92 -7.15 11.75
N ASN A 54 16.17 -7.49 10.70
CA ASN A 54 16.63 -8.04 9.42
C ASN A 54 16.19 -7.15 8.25
N ASN A 55 17.11 -6.89 7.32
CA ASN A 55 16.81 -6.24 6.03
C ASN A 55 16.14 -7.24 5.08
N LEU A 56 14.87 -7.56 5.35
CA LEU A 56 14.08 -8.46 4.52
C LEU A 56 13.34 -7.65 3.45
N LYS A 57 13.53 -8.01 2.19
CA LYS A 57 12.72 -7.47 1.10
C LYS A 57 11.34 -8.11 1.16
N ILE A 58 10.29 -7.31 1.27
CA ILE A 58 8.90 -7.79 1.30
C ILE A 58 8.19 -7.37 0.02
N ASN A 59 7.66 -8.34 -0.71
CA ASN A 59 6.82 -8.11 -1.88
C ASN A 59 5.36 -8.41 -1.53
N PHE A 60 4.49 -7.45 -1.74
CA PHE A 60 3.06 -7.62 -1.58
C PHE A 60 2.39 -7.80 -2.93
N TYR A 61 1.67 -8.90 -3.09
CA TYR A 61 0.81 -9.18 -4.22
C TYR A 61 -0.63 -9.02 -3.75
N VAL A 62 -1.37 -8.11 -4.37
CA VAL A 62 -2.75 -7.81 -3.96
C VAL A 62 -3.70 -8.21 -5.08
N TYR A 63 -4.62 -9.11 -4.75
CA TYR A 63 -5.67 -9.54 -5.66
C TYR A 63 -7.04 -9.13 -5.11
N GLU A 64 -7.79 -8.37 -5.91
CA GLU A 64 -9.14 -7.91 -5.60
C GLU A 64 -10.11 -8.25 -6.73
N ALA A 65 -11.38 -8.49 -6.38
CA ALA A 65 -12.41 -8.86 -7.33
C ALA A 65 -12.91 -7.69 -8.20
N SER A 66 -12.52 -6.45 -7.89
CA SER A 66 -13.03 -5.25 -8.55
C SER A 66 -11.92 -4.20 -8.68
N LEU A 67 -11.86 -3.58 -9.86
CA LEU A 67 -10.91 -2.47 -10.13
C LEU A 67 -11.11 -1.27 -9.20
N ASP A 68 -12.34 -1.02 -8.75
CA ASP A 68 -12.63 0.07 -7.80
C ASP A 68 -11.91 -0.15 -6.46
N LEU A 69 -11.86 -1.39 -5.98
CA LEU A 69 -11.12 -1.76 -4.78
C LEU A 69 -9.62 -1.61 -4.97
N VAL A 70 -9.10 -2.04 -6.12
CA VAL A 70 -7.69 -1.84 -6.49
C VAL A 70 -7.33 -0.36 -6.51
N ALA A 71 -8.10 0.45 -7.24
CA ALA A 71 -7.87 1.89 -7.35
C ALA A 71 -7.91 2.57 -5.96
N ARG A 72 -8.86 2.19 -5.13
CA ARG A 72 -8.97 2.69 -3.76
C ARG A 72 -7.76 2.31 -2.90
N GLN A 73 -7.31 1.06 -2.97
CA GLN A 73 -6.12 0.61 -2.24
C GLN A 73 -4.87 1.37 -2.69
N VAL A 74 -4.66 1.49 -4.00
CA VAL A 74 -3.53 2.25 -4.57
C VAL A 74 -3.56 3.69 -4.07
N MET A 75 -4.70 4.36 -4.09
CA MET A 75 -4.84 5.75 -3.62
C MET A 75 -4.50 5.88 -2.13
N LEU A 76 -5.03 5.02 -1.27
CA LEU A 76 -4.77 5.06 0.17
C LEU A 76 -3.32 4.72 0.52
N LEU A 77 -2.72 3.74 -0.17
CA LEU A 77 -1.31 3.41 -0.01
C LEU A 77 -0.41 4.56 -0.48
N THR A 78 -0.75 5.21 -1.60
CA THR A 78 -0.01 6.40 -2.07
C THR A 78 0.01 7.50 -1.00
N ILE A 79 -1.12 7.79 -0.36
CA ILE A 79 -1.14 8.79 0.72
C ILE A 79 -0.23 8.37 1.89
N ALA A 80 -0.29 7.10 2.28
CA ALA A 80 0.54 6.60 3.38
C ALA A 80 2.04 6.66 3.07
N LEU A 81 2.41 6.37 1.82
CA LEU A 81 3.80 6.26 1.36
C LEU A 81 4.38 7.58 0.78
N GLU A 82 3.57 8.62 0.58
CA GLU A 82 4.06 9.92 0.10
C GLU A 82 5.22 10.40 0.98
N PRO A 83 6.31 10.96 0.41
CA PRO A 83 7.42 11.47 1.20
C PRO A 83 6.98 12.54 2.23
N PRO A 84 7.58 12.60 3.42
CA PRO A 84 7.23 13.60 4.44
C PRO A 84 7.44 15.04 3.98
N GLU A 85 8.35 15.26 3.04
CA GLU A 85 8.66 16.56 2.42
C GLU A 85 7.51 17.05 1.55
N GLU A 86 6.81 16.12 0.88
CA GLU A 86 5.66 16.42 0.02
C GLU A 86 4.36 16.53 0.82
N LEU A 87 4.21 15.67 1.80
CA LEU A 87 2.99 15.58 2.60
C LEU A 87 3.32 15.25 4.07
N GLY A 88 3.20 16.23 4.94
CA GLY A 88 3.44 16.06 6.37
C GLY A 88 2.47 15.08 7.02
N LEU A 89 2.85 14.50 8.16
CA LEU A 89 2.09 13.45 8.86
C LEU A 89 0.64 13.87 9.17
N GLN A 90 0.42 15.12 9.56
CA GLN A 90 -0.92 15.62 9.87
C GLN A 90 -1.81 15.66 8.63
N ASP A 91 -1.26 16.10 7.50
CA ASP A 91 -1.99 16.18 6.24
C ASP A 91 -2.23 14.80 5.64
N LYS A 92 -1.28 13.87 5.76
CA LYS A 92 -1.48 12.45 5.42
C LYS A 92 -2.64 11.86 6.21
N THR A 93 -2.63 12.02 7.53
CA THR A 93 -3.68 11.50 8.41
C THR A 93 -5.04 12.08 8.03
N ARG A 94 -5.11 13.38 7.82
CA ARG A 94 -6.34 14.08 7.45
C ARG A 94 -6.88 13.63 6.10
N LEU A 95 -6.02 13.55 5.07
CA LEU A 95 -6.34 13.05 3.74
C LEU A 95 -6.81 11.60 3.79
N PHE A 96 -6.07 10.74 4.48
CA PHE A 96 -6.38 9.32 4.62
C PHE A 96 -7.77 9.13 5.26
N LEU A 97 -8.04 9.76 6.39
CA LEU A 97 -9.32 9.65 7.09
C LEU A 97 -10.49 10.21 6.25
N GLU A 98 -10.26 11.30 5.54
CA GLU A 98 -11.27 11.90 4.68
C GLU A 98 -11.64 10.99 3.50
N LEU A 99 -10.66 10.36 2.85
CA LEU A 99 -10.89 9.40 1.77
C LEU A 99 -11.38 8.04 2.26
N TYR A 100 -10.99 7.66 3.46
CA TYR A 100 -11.40 6.37 4.02
C TYR A 100 -12.86 6.35 4.44
N GLY A 101 -13.34 7.41 5.09
CA GLY A 101 -14.63 7.41 5.77
C GLY A 101 -15.66 8.44 5.34
N ASN A 102 -15.31 9.45 4.53
CA ASN A 102 -16.23 10.55 4.21
C ASN A 102 -16.84 10.40 2.81
N THR A 103 -18.10 10.83 2.69
CA THR A 103 -18.80 10.93 1.41
C THR A 103 -18.60 12.29 0.71
N LEU A 104 -18.17 13.29 1.47
CA LEU A 104 -17.84 14.63 0.98
C LEU A 104 -16.39 14.94 1.32
N VAL A 105 -15.65 15.39 0.34
CA VAL A 105 -14.23 15.76 0.49
C VAL A 105 -14.04 17.25 0.27
N ARG A 106 -13.04 17.82 0.94
CA ARG A 106 -12.66 19.22 0.76
C ARG A 106 -12.08 19.46 -0.63
N PRO A 107 -12.13 20.71 -1.15
CA PRO A 107 -11.53 21.05 -2.45
C PRO A 107 -10.05 20.65 -2.56
N ALA A 108 -9.27 20.84 -1.50
CA ALA A 108 -7.85 20.43 -1.48
C ALA A 108 -7.68 18.91 -1.66
N THR A 109 -8.53 18.11 -1.01
CA THR A 109 -8.56 16.66 -1.16
C THR A 109 -8.99 16.24 -2.55
N ALA A 110 -10.01 16.88 -3.12
CA ALA A 110 -10.45 16.64 -4.48
C ALA A 110 -9.33 16.92 -5.50
N ASN A 111 -8.61 18.03 -5.34
CA ASN A 111 -7.46 18.37 -6.18
C ASN A 111 -6.31 17.35 -6.05
N PHE A 112 -6.05 16.85 -4.84
CA PHE A 112 -5.06 15.79 -4.62
C PHE A 112 -5.47 14.51 -5.37
N ILE A 113 -6.73 14.07 -5.23
CA ILE A 113 -7.26 12.90 -5.93
C ILE A 113 -7.12 13.07 -7.45
N ALA A 114 -7.54 14.20 -8.01
CA ALA A 114 -7.49 14.47 -9.44
C ALA A 114 -6.05 14.38 -9.98
N ARG A 115 -5.09 14.98 -9.26
CA ARG A 115 -3.67 14.94 -9.62
C ARG A 115 -3.12 13.50 -9.59
N LYS A 116 -3.37 12.76 -8.51
CA LYS A 116 -2.87 11.38 -8.36
C LYS A 116 -3.56 10.42 -9.32
N SER A 117 -4.86 10.60 -9.58
CA SER A 117 -5.58 9.79 -10.59
C SER A 117 -5.01 9.98 -11.99
N ALA A 118 -4.68 11.21 -12.39
CA ALA A 118 -4.02 11.46 -13.67
C ALA A 118 -2.65 10.76 -13.74
N GLN A 119 -1.89 10.76 -12.63
CA GLN A 119 -0.62 10.04 -12.51
C GLN A 119 -0.81 8.52 -12.68
N PHE A 120 -1.83 7.95 -12.05
CA PHE A 120 -2.14 6.51 -12.16
C PHE A 120 -2.57 6.11 -13.58
N VAL A 121 -3.34 6.96 -14.26
CA VAL A 121 -3.66 6.74 -15.69
C VAL A 121 -2.38 6.68 -16.52
N HIS A 122 -1.46 7.61 -16.33
CA HIS A 122 -0.14 7.58 -16.99
C HIS A 122 0.63 6.30 -16.68
N MET A 123 0.64 5.87 -15.41
CA MET A 123 1.32 4.64 -14.99
C MET A 123 0.79 3.38 -15.70
N VAL A 124 -0.50 3.34 -16.02
CA VAL A 124 -1.13 2.19 -16.67
C VAL A 124 -1.04 2.24 -18.19
N THR A 125 -1.03 3.44 -18.78
CA THR A 125 -1.09 3.63 -20.23
C THR A 125 0.24 3.88 -20.91
N ASP A 126 1.26 4.30 -20.16
CA ASP A 126 2.58 4.65 -20.68
C ASP A 126 3.64 3.65 -20.19
N LEU A 127 4.15 2.83 -21.11
CA LEU A 127 5.15 1.81 -20.82
C LEU A 127 6.51 2.40 -20.39
N ASP A 128 6.91 3.54 -20.95
CA ASP A 128 8.17 4.20 -20.60
C ASP A 128 8.09 4.78 -19.18
N PHE A 129 6.94 5.30 -18.80
CA PHE A 129 6.68 5.77 -17.46
C PHE A 129 6.64 4.62 -16.44
N GLN A 130 6.11 3.45 -16.81
CA GLN A 130 6.16 2.25 -15.98
C GLN A 130 7.59 1.85 -15.66
N VAL A 131 8.46 1.79 -16.67
CA VAL A 131 9.89 1.44 -16.49
C VAL A 131 10.59 2.39 -15.54
N TYR A 132 10.32 3.69 -15.63
CA TYR A 132 10.90 4.70 -14.73
C TYR A 132 10.49 4.50 -13.28
N LEU A 133 9.22 4.22 -13.01
CA LEU A 133 8.69 3.98 -11.66
C LEU A 133 9.17 2.66 -11.05
N TRP A 134 9.41 1.63 -11.86
CA TRP A 134 9.96 0.36 -11.40
C TRP A 134 11.37 0.52 -10.82
N CYS A 135 12.10 1.52 -11.23
CA CYS A 135 13.44 1.82 -10.72
C CYS A 135 13.45 2.57 -9.39
N GLU A 136 12.41 3.32 -9.05
CA GLU A 136 12.38 4.19 -7.87
C GLU A 136 11.44 3.74 -6.75
N PHE A 137 10.41 2.94 -7.04
CA PHE A 137 9.43 2.50 -6.03
C PHE A 137 9.56 1.02 -5.72
N ILE A 138 9.56 0.70 -4.43
CA ILE A 138 9.38 -0.64 -3.88
C ILE A 138 8.30 -1.37 -4.68
N VAL A 139 8.68 -2.51 -5.25
CA VAL A 139 7.83 -3.33 -6.12
C VAL A 139 6.54 -3.71 -5.39
N CYS A 140 5.50 -2.95 -5.60
CA CYS A 140 4.14 -3.39 -5.34
C CYS A 140 3.63 -3.99 -6.64
N SER A 141 3.83 -5.28 -6.85
CA SER A 141 3.30 -5.99 -8.02
C SER A 141 1.80 -6.14 -7.83
N LEU A 142 1.04 -5.21 -8.40
CA LEU A 142 -0.41 -5.36 -8.58
C LEU A 142 -0.62 -6.33 -9.74
N VAL A 143 -0.99 -7.56 -9.45
CA VAL A 143 -1.47 -8.51 -10.45
C VAL A 143 -3.00 -8.38 -10.48
N VAL A 144 -3.54 -7.92 -11.60
CA VAL A 144 -4.98 -7.91 -11.90
C VAL A 144 -5.37 -9.21 -12.57
#